data_b3397f4279cb83d23d49b13fb4f8313a
#
_entry.id   b3397f4279cb83d23d49b13fb4f8313a
#
_cell.length_a   1.000
_cell.length_b   1.000
_cell.length_c   1.000
_cell.angle_alpha   90.00
_cell.angle_beta   90.00
_cell.angle_gamma   90.00
#
_symmetry.space_group_name_H-M   'P 1'
#
loop_
_entity.id
_entity.type
_entity.pdbx_description
1 polymer ?
#
loop_
_entity_poly.entity_id
_entity_poly.type
_entity_poly.pdbx_seq_one_letter_code
_entity_poly.pdbx_strand_id
1 'polypeptide(L)'
;MSTTAPFGTWPSPITPGTITTRTVLLSQVRVDGADTYWVEQRASQAGRNVLLRRDGDGQIGEVLPLTPADELVDVRTRVHEYGGRAYAVDSGIIVVSHAGDGRLYRYDVAHRMRGLVPLTIYGDVRHGDLEIDTGRGLVYAVREDHRGEGEAVNTLVAIPLDGSAARDDSLVRTLVSGTDFVVAPTLSPDGEHLAW
;
A
#
# COMPACT_ATOMS: atom_id res chain seq x y z
N MET A 1 -4.35 11.45 -52.22
CA MET A 1 -5.82 11.53 -52.43
C MET A 1 -6.46 11.58 -51.03
N SER A 2 -7.31 12.56 -50.78
CA SER A 2 -8.07 12.62 -49.53
C SER A 2 -9.26 11.66 -49.60
N THR A 3 -9.44 10.81 -48.60
CA THR A 3 -10.59 9.90 -48.47
C THR A 3 -11.67 10.56 -47.66
N THR A 4 -12.87 10.69 -48.21
CA THR A 4 -14.03 11.19 -47.45
C THR A 4 -14.86 10.00 -46.97
N ALA A 5 -15.19 9.98 -45.68
CA ALA A 5 -16.02 8.96 -45.06
C ALA A 5 -16.96 9.58 -44.03
N PRO A 6 -18.10 8.97 -43.70
CA PRO A 6 -18.99 9.43 -42.65
C PRO A 6 -18.28 9.48 -41.27
N PHE A 7 -18.75 10.36 -40.39
CA PHE A 7 -18.22 10.47 -39.03
C PHE A 7 -18.28 9.11 -38.32
N GLY A 8 -17.19 8.76 -37.63
CA GLY A 8 -17.08 7.51 -36.86
C GLY A 8 -16.74 6.26 -37.70
N THR A 9 -16.63 6.35 -39.04
CA THR A 9 -16.32 5.19 -39.89
C THR A 9 -14.86 5.12 -40.35
N TRP A 10 -14.04 6.09 -40.00
CA TRP A 10 -12.62 6.10 -40.33
C TRP A 10 -11.84 5.09 -39.51
N PRO A 11 -10.96 4.29 -40.14
CA PRO A 11 -10.07 3.43 -39.40
C PRO A 11 -9.18 4.27 -38.49
N SER A 12 -9.21 3.96 -37.17
CA SER A 12 -8.32 4.57 -36.19
C SER A 12 -7.12 3.67 -35.94
N PRO A 13 -5.89 4.19 -35.92
CA PRO A 13 -4.73 3.43 -35.44
C PRO A 13 -4.78 3.19 -33.90
N ILE A 14 -5.65 3.91 -33.20
CA ILE A 14 -5.86 3.76 -31.74
C ILE A 14 -7.06 2.83 -31.53
N THR A 15 -6.79 1.67 -30.97
CA THR A 15 -7.81 0.68 -30.58
C THR A 15 -7.98 0.67 -29.06
N PRO A 16 -9.09 0.15 -28.52
CA PRO A 16 -9.22 -0.09 -27.09
C PRO A 16 -8.04 -0.89 -26.52
N GLY A 17 -7.54 -1.88 -27.24
CA GLY A 17 -6.34 -2.63 -26.88
C GLY A 17 -5.09 -1.76 -26.80
N THR A 18 -4.91 -0.81 -27.74
CA THR A 18 -3.76 0.11 -27.73
C THR A 18 -3.76 1.00 -26.48
N ILE A 19 -4.94 1.42 -26.04
CA ILE A 19 -5.11 2.27 -24.83
C ILE A 19 -4.80 1.48 -23.55
N THR A 20 -5.21 0.21 -23.48
CA THR A 20 -5.16 -0.60 -22.26
C THR A 20 -3.89 -1.43 -22.07
N THR A 21 -3.22 -1.83 -23.16
CA THR A 21 -2.14 -2.85 -23.11
C THR A 21 -0.78 -2.33 -22.63
N ARG A 22 -0.55 -1.03 -22.56
CA ARG A 22 0.78 -0.47 -22.22
C ARG A 22 0.76 0.65 -21.19
N THR A 23 -0.38 0.92 -20.56
CA THR A 23 -0.45 1.96 -19.53
C THR A 23 0.10 1.41 -18.21
N VAL A 24 1.18 2.00 -17.75
CA VAL A 24 1.70 1.83 -16.40
C VAL A 24 1.50 3.16 -15.67
N LEU A 25 0.76 3.16 -14.58
CA LEU A 25 0.62 4.33 -13.72
C LEU A 25 1.66 4.24 -12.60
N LEU A 26 2.40 5.31 -12.39
CA LEU A 26 3.40 5.43 -11.33
C LEU A 26 2.84 6.30 -10.21
N SER A 27 3.00 5.85 -8.97
CA SER A 27 2.49 6.56 -7.79
C SER A 27 3.31 6.28 -6.54
N GLN A 28 3.04 7.04 -5.49
CA GLN A 28 3.53 6.81 -4.14
C GLN A 28 5.06 6.68 -4.04
N VAL A 29 5.82 7.59 -4.67
CA VAL A 29 7.29 7.57 -4.60
C VAL A 29 7.77 7.83 -3.16
N ARG A 30 8.73 7.01 -2.69
CA ARG A 30 9.40 7.11 -1.40
C ARG A 30 10.90 6.93 -1.58
N VAL A 31 11.66 7.55 -0.69
CA VAL A 31 13.12 7.40 -0.61
C VAL A 31 13.49 6.89 0.78
N ASP A 32 14.38 5.91 0.83
CA ASP A 32 14.96 5.39 2.06
C ASP A 32 16.47 5.17 1.83
N GLY A 33 17.29 6.02 2.42
CA GLY A 33 18.73 6.06 2.16
C GLY A 33 19.05 6.30 0.69
N ALA A 34 19.74 5.36 0.05
CA ALA A 34 20.08 5.40 -1.37
C ALA A 34 19.01 4.79 -2.29
N ASP A 35 18.00 4.18 -1.71
CA ASP A 35 16.96 3.44 -2.43
C ASP A 35 15.76 4.32 -2.73
N THR A 36 15.16 4.09 -3.90
CA THR A 36 13.91 4.74 -4.30
C THR A 36 12.84 3.68 -4.55
N TYR A 37 11.67 3.88 -3.99
CA TYR A 37 10.53 2.98 -4.09
C TYR A 37 9.36 3.67 -4.77
N TRP A 38 8.54 2.93 -5.53
CA TRP A 38 7.30 3.43 -6.12
C TRP A 38 6.35 2.28 -6.42
N VAL A 39 5.08 2.61 -6.60
CA VAL A 39 4.05 1.66 -7.03
C VAL A 39 3.81 1.82 -8.52
N GLU A 40 3.80 0.69 -9.24
CA GLU A 40 3.34 0.57 -10.62
C GLU A 40 1.99 -0.15 -10.67
N GLN A 41 0.97 0.51 -11.22
CA GLN A 41 -0.25 -0.20 -11.60
C GLN A 41 -0.08 -0.76 -13.01
N ARG A 42 -0.18 -2.08 -13.15
CA ARG A 42 0.11 -2.80 -14.40
C ARG A 42 -1.16 -3.36 -15.03
N ALA A 43 -1.64 -2.73 -16.11
CA ALA A 43 -2.79 -3.21 -16.87
C ALA A 43 -2.59 -4.64 -17.40
N SER A 44 -1.37 -5.03 -17.77
CA SER A 44 -1.01 -6.38 -18.23
C SER A 44 -1.14 -7.46 -17.13
N GLN A 45 -1.27 -7.06 -15.86
CA GLN A 45 -1.43 -7.94 -14.70
C GLN A 45 -2.80 -7.71 -14.03
N ALA A 46 -3.84 -7.50 -14.82
CA ALA A 46 -5.20 -7.22 -14.34
C ALA A 46 -5.29 -6.00 -13.40
N GLY A 47 -4.42 -5.01 -13.58
CA GLY A 47 -4.40 -3.79 -12.78
C GLY A 47 -3.69 -3.93 -11.43
N ARG A 48 -2.92 -5.01 -11.20
CA ARG A 48 -2.15 -5.22 -9.97
C ARG A 48 -1.19 -4.06 -9.72
N ASN A 49 -1.12 -3.60 -8.49
CA ASN A 49 -0.18 -2.60 -8.02
C ASN A 49 1.07 -3.29 -7.47
N VAL A 50 2.19 -3.03 -8.08
CA VAL A 50 3.47 -3.69 -7.81
C VAL A 50 4.41 -2.70 -7.16
N LEU A 51 5.03 -3.07 -6.04
CA LEU A 51 6.06 -2.26 -5.42
C LEU A 51 7.41 -2.52 -6.09
N LEU A 52 7.99 -1.47 -6.66
CA LEU A 52 9.31 -1.47 -7.25
C LEU A 52 10.31 -0.81 -6.30
N ARG A 53 11.57 -1.25 -6.39
CA ARG A 53 12.71 -0.61 -5.76
C ARG A 53 13.79 -0.39 -6.82
N ARG A 54 14.35 0.82 -6.84
CA ARG A 54 15.65 1.09 -7.44
C ARG A 54 16.64 1.20 -6.28
N ASP A 55 17.60 0.31 -6.25
CA ASP A 55 18.64 0.33 -5.21
C ASP A 55 19.74 1.37 -5.49
N GLY A 56 20.65 1.52 -4.52
CA GLY A 56 21.76 2.47 -4.63
C GLY A 56 22.70 2.21 -5.81
N ASP A 57 22.75 0.99 -6.33
CA ASP A 57 23.53 0.61 -7.52
C ASP A 57 22.74 0.83 -8.82
N GLY A 58 21.50 1.30 -8.73
CA GLY A 58 20.62 1.58 -9.86
C GLY A 58 19.85 0.39 -10.41
N GLN A 59 19.89 -0.77 -9.75
CA GLN A 59 19.12 -1.94 -10.16
C GLN A 59 17.65 -1.76 -9.79
N ILE A 60 16.76 -2.07 -10.74
CA ILE A 60 15.31 -1.94 -10.57
C ILE A 60 14.68 -3.33 -10.58
N GLY A 61 13.79 -3.59 -9.61
CA GLY A 61 13.06 -4.84 -9.53
C GLY A 61 11.86 -4.79 -8.59
N GLU A 62 10.98 -5.79 -8.69
CA GLU A 62 9.93 -6.03 -7.70
C GLU A 62 10.59 -6.42 -6.38
N VAL A 63 10.15 -5.81 -5.28
CA VAL A 63 10.83 -5.98 -3.99
C VAL A 63 10.15 -7.01 -3.09
N LEU A 64 8.84 -7.19 -3.23
CA LEU A 64 8.06 -8.04 -2.34
C LEU A 64 8.02 -9.50 -2.81
N PRO A 65 8.22 -10.49 -1.90
CA PRO A 65 7.97 -11.90 -2.18
C PRO A 65 6.47 -12.19 -2.22
N LEU A 66 6.11 -13.46 -2.44
CA LEU A 66 4.73 -13.91 -2.28
C LEU A 66 4.26 -13.77 -0.83
N THR A 67 2.93 -13.67 -0.65
CA THR A 67 2.31 -13.74 0.68
C THR A 67 2.53 -15.13 1.30
N PRO A 68 2.28 -15.31 2.63
CA PRO A 68 2.28 -16.62 3.25
C PRO A 68 1.27 -17.61 2.66
N ALA A 69 0.29 -17.13 1.91
CA ALA A 69 -0.69 -17.93 1.15
C ALA A 69 -0.25 -18.22 -0.30
N ASP A 70 1.02 -17.93 -0.65
CA ASP A 70 1.61 -18.12 -1.98
C ASP A 70 0.98 -17.25 -3.09
N GLU A 71 0.49 -16.07 -2.72
CA GLU A 71 -0.15 -15.11 -3.63
C GLU A 71 0.78 -13.95 -3.96
N LEU A 72 0.63 -13.38 -5.17
CA LEU A 72 1.29 -12.12 -5.55
C LEU A 72 0.68 -10.96 -4.75
N VAL A 73 1.54 -10.11 -4.18
CA VAL A 73 1.07 -8.92 -3.46
C VAL A 73 0.50 -7.90 -4.45
N ASP A 74 -0.71 -7.44 -4.18
CA ASP A 74 -1.31 -6.24 -4.78
C ASP A 74 -1.23 -5.12 -3.73
N VAL A 75 -0.33 -4.16 -3.93
CA VAL A 75 -0.05 -3.06 -2.99
C VAL A 75 -1.14 -2.00 -3.13
N ARG A 76 -2.24 -2.22 -2.44
CA ARG A 76 -3.44 -1.38 -2.53
C ARG A 76 -4.25 -1.46 -1.26
N THR A 77 -4.86 -0.34 -0.90
CA THR A 77 -5.87 -0.25 0.15
C THR A 77 -7.18 0.30 -0.41
N ARG A 78 -8.29 0.02 0.27
CA ARG A 78 -9.62 0.55 0.00
C ARG A 78 -10.15 1.40 1.16
N VAL A 79 -9.26 1.89 2.01
CA VAL A 79 -9.62 2.86 3.05
C VAL A 79 -10.39 4.01 2.40
N HIS A 80 -11.50 4.44 3.03
CA HIS A 80 -12.40 5.49 2.52
C HIS A 80 -12.96 5.21 1.11
N GLU A 81 -13.02 3.95 0.67
CA GLU A 81 -13.39 3.47 -0.67
C GLU A 81 -12.44 3.90 -1.81
N TYR A 82 -11.80 5.06 -1.75
CA TYR A 82 -10.88 5.56 -2.78
C TYR A 82 -9.41 5.23 -2.53
N GLY A 83 -9.08 4.66 -1.38
CA GLY A 83 -7.71 4.28 -1.02
C GLY A 83 -6.91 5.43 -0.38
N GLY A 84 -5.66 5.14 -0.08
CA GLY A 84 -4.67 6.04 0.50
C GLY A 84 -3.26 5.53 0.19
N ARG A 85 -2.27 5.96 0.94
CA ARG A 85 -0.90 5.41 0.83
C ARG A 85 -0.91 3.95 1.28
N ALA A 86 -0.63 3.05 0.32
CA ALA A 86 -0.73 1.61 0.55
C ALA A 86 0.58 0.97 1.05
N TYR A 87 1.66 1.74 1.13
CA TYR A 87 2.91 1.30 1.73
C TYR A 87 3.66 2.45 2.40
N ALA A 88 4.54 2.07 3.31
CA ALA A 88 5.59 2.91 3.88
C ALA A 88 6.93 2.16 3.85
N VAL A 89 8.02 2.90 3.90
CA VAL A 89 9.38 2.37 4.05
C VAL A 89 10.17 3.26 5.00
N ASP A 90 10.91 2.63 5.90
CA ASP A 90 11.88 3.28 6.80
C ASP A 90 12.96 2.29 7.20
N SER A 91 14.22 2.68 7.05
CA SER A 91 15.40 1.90 7.47
C SER A 91 15.41 0.45 6.94
N GLY A 92 14.98 0.25 5.68
CA GLY A 92 14.88 -1.03 5.02
C GLY A 92 13.69 -1.90 5.46
N ILE A 93 12.84 -1.41 6.34
CA ILE A 93 11.57 -2.06 6.70
C ILE A 93 10.47 -1.49 5.81
N ILE A 94 9.76 -2.38 5.13
CA ILE A 94 8.61 -2.04 4.30
C ILE A 94 7.35 -2.57 4.99
N VAL A 95 6.31 -1.74 5.07
CA VAL A 95 4.97 -2.17 5.45
C VAL A 95 4.03 -1.91 4.28
N VAL A 96 3.23 -2.91 3.92
CA VAL A 96 2.29 -2.82 2.79
C VAL A 96 0.88 -3.24 3.21
N SER A 97 -0.13 -2.60 2.63
CA SER A 97 -1.50 -3.09 2.61
C SER A 97 -1.69 -3.98 1.38
N HIS A 98 -2.15 -5.21 1.58
CA HIS A 98 -2.44 -6.17 0.52
C HIS A 98 -3.93 -6.18 0.20
N ALA A 99 -4.27 -5.92 -1.07
CA ALA A 99 -5.68 -5.84 -1.49
C ALA A 99 -6.41 -7.19 -1.43
N GLY A 100 -5.69 -8.31 -1.49
CA GLY A 100 -6.28 -9.65 -1.55
C GLY A 100 -6.99 -10.05 -0.25
N ASP A 101 -6.43 -9.66 0.90
CA ASP A 101 -6.96 -10.02 2.22
C ASP A 101 -7.15 -8.83 3.18
N GLY A 102 -6.82 -7.61 2.75
CA GLY A 102 -6.95 -6.39 3.54
C GLY A 102 -5.93 -6.22 4.67
N ARG A 103 -4.98 -7.17 4.81
CA ARG A 103 -4.00 -7.16 5.91
C ARG A 103 -2.82 -6.26 5.61
N LEU A 104 -2.18 -5.81 6.68
CA LEU A 104 -0.83 -5.25 6.63
C LEU A 104 0.20 -6.37 6.75
N TYR A 105 1.27 -6.23 5.97
CA TYR A 105 2.43 -7.11 5.99
C TYR A 105 3.71 -6.30 6.13
N ARG A 106 4.65 -6.80 6.94
CA ARG A 106 6.01 -6.29 7.04
C ARG A 106 6.95 -7.13 6.18
N TYR A 107 7.85 -6.47 5.48
CA TYR A 107 8.98 -7.07 4.80
C TYR A 107 10.28 -6.37 5.20
N ASP A 108 11.33 -7.14 5.43
CA ASP A 108 12.65 -6.64 5.79
C ASP A 108 13.60 -6.89 4.61
N VAL A 109 14.06 -5.83 3.97
CA VAL A 109 14.92 -5.91 2.77
C VAL A 109 16.26 -6.58 3.07
N ALA A 110 16.80 -6.40 4.28
CA ALA A 110 18.05 -7.03 4.71
C ALA A 110 17.88 -8.52 5.06
N HIS A 111 16.69 -8.92 5.51
CA HIS A 111 16.38 -10.28 5.97
C HIS A 111 15.34 -10.98 5.06
N ARG A 112 15.58 -10.97 3.76
CA ARG A 112 14.65 -11.46 2.71
C ARG A 112 14.11 -12.86 2.95
N MET A 113 14.90 -13.75 3.57
CA MET A 113 14.51 -15.14 3.85
C MET A 113 13.39 -15.29 4.87
N ARG A 114 13.05 -14.23 5.62
CA ARG A 114 11.92 -14.24 6.54
C ARG A 114 10.58 -14.12 5.82
N GLY A 115 10.57 -13.70 4.54
CA GLY A 115 9.36 -13.45 3.78
C GLY A 115 8.52 -12.32 4.35
N LEU A 116 7.24 -12.30 3.98
CA LEU A 116 6.25 -11.36 4.51
C LEU A 116 5.73 -11.82 5.87
N VAL A 117 5.75 -10.92 6.84
CA VAL A 117 5.22 -11.15 8.18
C VAL A 117 3.89 -10.38 8.31
N PRO A 118 2.75 -11.06 8.55
CA PRO A 118 1.49 -10.38 8.77
C PRO A 118 1.53 -9.56 10.07
N LEU A 119 1.00 -8.33 10.01
CA LEU A 119 0.95 -7.40 11.14
C LEU A 119 -0.45 -7.27 11.75
N THR A 120 -1.50 -7.57 10.97
CA THR A 120 -2.90 -7.41 11.40
C THR A 120 -3.66 -8.72 11.27
N ILE A 121 -4.78 -8.85 11.99
CA ILE A 121 -5.69 -9.98 11.86
C ILE A 121 -6.33 -10.01 10.48
N TYR A 122 -6.87 -11.16 10.10
CA TYR A 122 -7.81 -11.29 8.99
C TYR A 122 -9.20 -10.82 9.43
N GLY A 123 -9.89 -10.04 8.60
CA GLY A 123 -11.23 -9.56 8.91
C GLY A 123 -11.65 -8.38 8.03
N ASP A 124 -12.86 -7.88 8.24
CA ASP A 124 -13.41 -6.74 7.51
C ASP A 124 -12.89 -5.42 8.13
N VAL A 125 -11.58 -5.23 8.01
CA VAL A 125 -10.83 -4.06 8.48
C VAL A 125 -9.87 -3.65 7.37
N ARG A 126 -9.84 -2.37 7.06
CA ARG A 126 -8.94 -1.82 6.05
C ARG A 126 -7.93 -0.90 6.71
N HIS A 127 -6.71 -0.89 6.17
CA HIS A 127 -5.64 -0.03 6.66
C HIS A 127 -4.99 0.72 5.48
N GLY A 128 -4.67 1.99 5.70
CA GLY A 128 -3.97 2.82 4.72
C GLY A 128 -3.24 3.98 5.36
N ASP A 129 -2.67 4.83 4.54
CA ASP A 129 -1.91 6.01 4.97
C ASP A 129 -0.84 5.67 6.02
N LEU A 130 0.01 4.72 5.66
CA LEU A 130 0.99 4.11 6.56
C LEU A 130 2.17 5.05 6.84
N GLU A 131 2.63 5.06 8.09
CA GLU A 131 3.86 5.74 8.54
C GLU A 131 4.61 4.84 9.52
N ILE A 132 5.90 4.57 9.30
CA ILE A 132 6.71 3.67 10.11
C ILE A 132 7.52 4.46 11.13
N ASP A 133 7.57 3.95 12.36
CA ASP A 133 8.44 4.35 13.44
C ASP A 133 9.31 3.15 13.84
N THR A 134 10.44 2.99 13.18
CA THR A 134 11.37 1.89 13.50
C THR A 134 11.98 2.03 14.89
N GLY A 135 12.12 3.26 15.40
CA GLY A 135 12.65 3.52 16.74
C GLY A 135 11.76 2.98 17.85
N ARG A 136 10.43 3.03 17.67
CA ARG A 136 9.45 2.47 18.62
C ARG A 136 8.94 1.09 18.23
N GLY A 137 9.31 0.58 17.04
CA GLY A 137 8.82 -0.69 16.52
C GLY A 137 7.33 -0.66 16.18
N LEU A 138 6.83 0.47 15.65
CA LEU A 138 5.42 0.69 15.35
C LEU A 138 5.21 1.08 13.89
N VAL A 139 4.01 0.80 13.38
CA VAL A 139 3.46 1.48 12.22
C VAL A 139 2.18 2.21 12.62
N TYR A 140 2.08 3.47 12.25
CA TYR A 140 0.85 4.27 12.34
C TYR A 140 0.06 4.08 11.06
N ALA A 141 -1.26 3.92 11.20
CA ALA A 141 -2.14 3.67 10.07
C ALA A 141 -3.51 4.30 10.30
N VAL A 142 -4.15 4.74 9.23
CA VAL A 142 -5.59 4.90 9.21
C VAL A 142 -6.21 3.52 9.18
N ARG A 143 -7.13 3.26 10.11
CA ARG A 143 -7.89 2.02 10.21
C ARG A 143 -9.38 2.33 10.00
N GLU A 144 -9.99 1.62 9.07
CA GLU A 144 -11.42 1.62 8.81
C GLU A 144 -11.99 0.26 9.18
N ASP A 145 -12.79 0.22 10.24
CA ASP A 145 -13.34 -1.01 10.83
C ASP A 145 -14.80 -1.20 10.43
N HIS A 146 -15.08 -2.21 9.60
CA HIS A 146 -16.41 -2.56 9.09
C HIS A 146 -17.09 -3.68 9.87
N ARG A 147 -16.51 -4.17 10.97
CA ARG A 147 -17.03 -5.30 11.74
C ARG A 147 -18.27 -4.96 12.58
N GLY A 148 -18.53 -3.69 12.80
CA GLY A 148 -19.72 -3.21 13.55
C GLY A 148 -20.97 -3.13 12.67
N GLU A 149 -22.11 -2.87 13.32
CA GLU A 149 -23.34 -2.51 12.61
C GLU A 149 -23.31 -1.03 12.21
N GLY A 150 -23.69 -0.71 10.96
CA GLY A 150 -23.77 0.66 10.45
C GLY A 150 -22.54 1.08 9.65
N GLU A 151 -22.20 2.37 9.72
CA GLU A 151 -21.05 2.92 9.01
C GLU A 151 -19.72 2.47 9.63
N ALA A 152 -18.69 2.35 8.79
CA ALA A 152 -17.36 1.96 9.25
C ALA A 152 -16.77 3.01 10.20
N VAL A 153 -16.07 2.52 11.23
CA VAL A 153 -15.41 3.39 12.21
C VAL A 153 -14.00 3.71 11.77
N ASN A 154 -13.74 4.99 11.55
CA ASN A 154 -12.41 5.49 11.18
C ASN A 154 -11.60 5.87 12.42
N THR A 155 -10.36 5.39 12.48
CA THR A 155 -9.44 5.65 13.59
C THR A 155 -8.01 5.79 13.08
N LEU A 156 -7.19 6.54 13.82
CA LEU A 156 -5.74 6.47 13.71
C LEU A 156 -5.24 5.49 14.75
N VAL A 157 -4.43 4.53 14.31
CA VAL A 157 -3.95 3.44 15.17
C VAL A 157 -2.42 3.31 15.13
N ALA A 158 -1.85 2.75 16.20
CA ALA A 158 -0.47 2.28 16.24
C ALA A 158 -0.47 0.74 16.34
N ILE A 159 0.29 0.09 15.46
CA ILE A 159 0.34 -1.36 15.28
C ILE A 159 1.78 -1.83 15.50
N PRO A 160 2.05 -2.84 16.34
CA PRO A 160 3.39 -3.39 16.52
C PRO A 160 3.97 -3.98 15.23
N LEU A 161 5.24 -3.66 14.92
CA LEU A 161 5.94 -4.20 13.75
C LEU A 161 6.41 -5.64 13.93
N ASP A 162 6.32 -6.22 15.14
CA ASP A 162 6.79 -7.57 15.42
C ASP A 162 5.84 -8.69 14.95
N GLY A 163 4.62 -8.34 14.49
CA GLY A 163 3.59 -9.26 14.04
C GLY A 163 2.71 -9.82 15.17
N SER A 164 2.85 -9.37 16.39
CA SER A 164 2.03 -9.81 17.52
C SER A 164 0.54 -9.53 17.32
N ALA A 165 0.21 -8.36 16.76
CA ALA A 165 -1.17 -7.96 16.49
C ALA A 165 -1.86 -8.77 15.38
N ALA A 166 -1.12 -9.55 14.60
CA ALA A 166 -1.71 -10.49 13.64
C ALA A 166 -2.45 -11.66 14.30
N ARG A 167 -2.24 -11.88 15.60
CA ARG A 167 -2.88 -12.93 16.40
C ARG A 167 -3.79 -12.38 17.48
N ASP A 168 -3.59 -11.11 17.86
CA ASP A 168 -4.31 -10.45 18.95
C ASP A 168 -4.56 -8.97 18.59
N ASP A 169 -5.76 -8.67 18.05
CA ASP A 169 -6.17 -7.32 17.65
C ASP A 169 -6.18 -6.30 18.82
N SER A 170 -6.23 -6.77 20.05
CA SER A 170 -6.19 -5.89 21.24
C SER A 170 -4.85 -5.17 21.41
N LEU A 171 -3.80 -5.63 20.72
CA LEU A 171 -2.48 -4.99 20.68
C LEU A 171 -2.43 -3.79 19.71
N VAL A 172 -3.45 -3.62 18.87
CA VAL A 172 -3.62 -2.42 18.05
C VAL A 172 -4.14 -1.29 18.92
N ARG A 173 -3.32 -0.28 19.14
CA ARG A 173 -3.67 0.86 19.99
C ARG A 173 -4.33 1.97 19.20
N THR A 174 -5.56 2.34 19.52
CA THR A 174 -6.23 3.53 18.98
C THR A 174 -5.61 4.79 19.56
N LEU A 175 -5.20 5.71 18.70
CA LEU A 175 -4.63 7.02 19.03
C LEU A 175 -5.66 8.14 18.89
N VAL A 176 -6.47 8.09 17.83
CA VAL A 176 -7.51 9.07 17.51
C VAL A 176 -8.77 8.35 17.09
N SER A 177 -9.91 8.84 17.56
CA SER A 177 -11.26 8.36 17.22
C SER A 177 -12.27 9.48 17.34
N GLY A 178 -13.47 9.27 16.80
CA GLY A 178 -14.62 10.23 16.93
C GLY A 178 -14.62 11.32 15.87
N THR A 179 -13.82 11.17 14.81
CA THR A 179 -13.86 11.97 13.58
C THR A 179 -14.30 11.09 12.42
N ASP A 180 -14.99 11.67 11.42
CA ASP A 180 -15.43 10.94 10.23
C ASP A 180 -14.23 10.48 9.39
N PHE A 181 -13.20 11.32 9.30
CA PHE A 181 -11.97 11.01 8.55
C PHE A 181 -10.73 11.37 9.33
N VAL A 182 -9.71 10.54 9.20
CA VAL A 182 -8.31 10.80 9.54
C VAL A 182 -7.46 10.40 8.35
N VAL A 183 -6.42 11.17 8.04
CA VAL A 183 -5.60 10.93 6.83
C VAL A 183 -4.14 11.25 7.10
N ALA A 184 -3.26 10.61 6.34
CA ALA A 184 -1.87 10.97 6.16
C ALA A 184 -1.06 11.18 7.46
N PRO A 185 -1.10 10.28 8.46
CA PRO A 185 -0.24 10.41 9.63
C PRO A 185 1.21 10.60 9.18
N THR A 186 1.88 11.53 9.84
CA THR A 186 3.27 11.87 9.53
C THR A 186 4.03 12.14 10.82
N LEU A 187 5.11 11.39 11.02
CA LEU A 187 5.97 11.52 12.19
C LEU A 187 6.92 12.71 11.99
N SER A 188 7.15 13.49 13.04
CA SER A 188 8.17 14.53 13.02
C SER A 188 9.58 13.92 12.92
N PRO A 189 10.58 14.66 12.38
CA PRO A 189 11.94 14.14 12.23
C PRO A 189 12.61 13.70 13.54
N ASP A 190 12.24 14.30 14.67
CA ASP A 190 12.69 13.90 16.01
C ASP A 190 11.90 12.73 16.59
N GLY A 191 10.83 12.30 15.92
CA GLY A 191 9.95 11.23 16.36
C GLY A 191 9.05 11.56 17.56
N GLU A 192 8.99 12.82 18.00
CA GLU A 192 8.24 13.19 19.21
C GLU A 192 6.80 13.60 18.94
N HIS A 193 6.48 13.96 17.70
CA HIS A 193 5.16 14.44 17.30
C HIS A 193 4.62 13.62 16.13
N LEU A 194 3.32 13.38 16.14
CA LEU A 194 2.56 12.78 15.05
C LEU A 194 1.48 13.77 14.61
N ALA A 195 1.51 14.17 13.33
CA ALA A 195 0.49 14.99 12.69
C ALA A 195 -0.42 14.12 11.83
N TRP A 196 -1.70 14.50 11.67
CA TRP A 196 -2.67 13.79 10.83
C TRP A 196 -3.75 14.75 10.31
#